data_95e66985f6e4257e167060d7ac9b4b97
#
_entry.id   95e66985f6e4257e167060d7ac9b4b97
#
_cell.length_a   1.000
_cell.length_b   1.000
_cell.length_c   1.000
_cell.angle_alpha   90.00
_cell.angle_beta   90.00
_cell.angle_gamma   90.00
#
_symmetry.space_group_name_H-M   'P 1'
#
loop_
_entity.id
_entity.type
_entity.pdbx_description
1 polymer ?
#
loop_
_entity_poly.entity_id
_entity_poly.type
_entity_poly.pdbx_seq_one_letter_code
_entity_poly.pdbx_strand_id
1 'polypeptide(L)'
;MAQCANSSEGTMSEGSLKREVRVVAARAVENHTAYVIEITVGDCKWTIQRRYSEFHDLHEKLVALKKVEKAQLPPKKYLRNQAKSFVEKRRHELEVYLQTLLDESNYLVTPLLHFLEFDIYDIYGVSQALATELFEKADAIVASDDVCEMTPMQLYAITERMKLALPTCAANDVRSDIGHIMDFITRLKLMRIVGSRNKLGSSSRTVDQLPFDLSRFNNLEYLQVDVCTVSLIEGLSELKKTLRYLAVHHTVKSIKEIILPEGDHWTNLEAAGPSNGPPSHVPTWKFISRADFRYNNLNEIDDSIKLLPSLTRLDLSHNNITEINNLQYLSYMTHLDLSHNNISSLEGVHARLGNITSLSLAGNELTSLKGLGKLYSLVQLDVSKNCIEHVLEVNYISNLPCIESLNLKDNPITSIMDYRTKVLDLFQDQYVEMTLDGIKTSQKEIDKVAILKAIQKAKDGKTKKLGMRKDSPMRKRHNLAVNQADIADPTQRKSSLSTKSVCSMNSQYSLTVPGDEASGMDNNNNNCLTHQIQAFRLEI
;
A
#
# COMPACT_ATOMS: atom_id res chain seq x y z
N MET A 1 50.04 47.60 22.07
CA MET A 1 49.94 47.80 20.60
C MET A 1 49.54 46.48 20.02
N ALA A 2 48.26 46.30 19.76
CA ALA A 2 47.74 45.17 19.02
C ALA A 2 46.68 45.73 18.08
N GLN A 3 46.94 45.58 16.80
CA GLN A 3 46.04 45.98 15.72
C GLN A 3 44.89 44.99 15.64
N CYS A 4 43.67 45.46 15.83
CA CYS A 4 42.45 44.76 15.49
C CYS A 4 42.29 44.74 13.98
N ALA A 5 42.30 43.56 13.39
CA ALA A 5 41.86 43.34 12.04
C ALA A 5 40.33 43.30 12.04
N ASN A 6 39.70 44.22 11.33
CA ASN A 6 38.29 44.22 11.00
C ASN A 6 38.00 43.06 10.04
N SER A 7 37.37 42.00 10.55
CA SER A 7 36.67 41.06 9.74
C SER A 7 35.26 41.58 9.52
N SER A 8 34.97 41.92 8.28
CA SER A 8 33.65 42.28 7.76
C SER A 8 32.63 41.19 8.10
N GLU A 9 31.69 41.54 8.97
CA GLU A 9 30.44 40.80 9.13
C GLU A 9 29.68 40.85 7.81
N GLY A 10 29.78 39.75 7.07
CA GLY A 10 28.86 39.47 5.99
C GLY A 10 27.50 39.19 6.62
N THR A 11 26.62 40.16 6.56
CA THR A 11 25.18 39.95 6.76
C THR A 11 24.72 38.88 5.81
N MET A 12 24.49 37.68 6.33
CA MET A 12 23.77 36.62 5.65
C MET A 12 22.34 37.15 5.43
N SER A 13 22.09 37.68 4.26
CA SER A 13 20.76 38.05 3.80
C SER A 13 19.91 36.76 3.81
N GLU A 14 18.84 36.81 4.60
CA GLU A 14 17.75 35.82 4.57
C GLU A 14 17.48 35.43 3.13
N GLY A 15 17.70 34.16 2.80
CA GLY A 15 17.50 33.61 1.47
C GLY A 15 16.01 33.53 1.13
N SER A 16 15.40 34.67 0.87
CA SER A 16 14.12 34.72 0.17
C SER A 16 14.35 34.13 -1.21
N LEU A 17 13.79 32.93 -1.46
CA LEU A 17 13.81 32.30 -2.77
C LEU A 17 13.23 33.32 -3.79
N LYS A 18 14.08 33.76 -4.73
CA LYS A 18 13.65 34.70 -5.76
C LYS A 18 12.52 34.09 -6.57
N ARG A 19 11.38 34.79 -6.61
CA ARG A 19 10.22 34.40 -7.41
C ARG A 19 10.25 35.20 -8.72
N GLU A 20 10.24 34.50 -9.84
CA GLU A 20 10.17 35.10 -11.17
C GLU A 20 8.91 34.65 -11.89
N VAL A 21 8.25 35.59 -12.56
CA VAL A 21 7.09 35.30 -13.40
C VAL A 21 7.33 35.88 -14.80
N ARG A 22 7.02 35.12 -15.84
CA ARG A 22 7.12 35.54 -17.24
C ARG A 22 5.87 35.13 -17.98
N VAL A 23 5.32 35.99 -18.81
CA VAL A 23 4.24 35.63 -19.72
C VAL A 23 4.86 35.29 -21.07
N VAL A 24 5.20 34.02 -21.28
CA VAL A 24 6.04 33.55 -22.39
C VAL A 24 5.31 33.48 -23.72
N ALA A 25 3.97 33.31 -23.72
CA ALA A 25 3.18 33.23 -24.93
C ALA A 25 1.73 33.69 -24.72
N ALA A 26 1.08 34.04 -25.80
CA ALA A 26 -0.36 34.23 -25.88
C ALA A 26 -0.90 33.33 -27.00
N ARG A 27 -1.84 32.45 -26.68
CA ARG A 27 -2.44 31.47 -27.60
C ARG A 27 -3.92 31.76 -27.79
N ALA A 28 -4.37 31.72 -29.03
CA ALA A 28 -5.79 31.76 -29.33
C ALA A 28 -6.39 30.38 -29.03
N VAL A 29 -7.39 30.34 -28.15
CA VAL A 29 -8.14 29.12 -27.81
C VAL A 29 -9.61 29.42 -28.08
N GLU A 30 -10.17 28.78 -29.07
CA GLU A 30 -11.56 29.00 -29.50
C GLU A 30 -11.93 30.49 -29.62
N ASN A 31 -12.67 31.05 -28.64
CA ASN A 31 -13.17 32.42 -28.63
C ASN A 31 -12.38 33.40 -27.73
N HIS A 32 -11.26 32.97 -27.14
CA HIS A 32 -10.49 33.82 -26.22
C HIS A 32 -8.98 33.66 -26.41
N THR A 33 -8.21 34.59 -25.80
CA THR A 33 -6.77 34.50 -25.72
C THR A 33 -6.39 33.97 -24.34
N ALA A 34 -5.63 32.86 -24.30
CA ALA A 34 -4.99 32.32 -23.11
C ALA A 34 -3.52 32.80 -23.08
N TYR A 35 -3.12 33.36 -21.95
CA TYR A 35 -1.75 33.77 -21.66
C TYR A 35 -1.04 32.66 -20.94
N VAL A 36 0.09 32.20 -21.48
CA VAL A 36 0.94 31.17 -20.92
C VAL A 36 1.93 31.84 -19.97
N ILE A 37 1.77 31.57 -18.69
CA ILE A 37 2.56 32.15 -17.61
C ILE A 37 3.54 31.09 -17.12
N GLU A 38 4.81 31.41 -17.13
CA GLU A 38 5.89 30.60 -16.59
C GLU A 38 6.30 31.18 -15.25
N ILE A 39 6.32 30.38 -14.21
CA ILE A 39 6.70 30.76 -12.86
C ILE A 39 7.94 29.95 -12.46
N THR A 40 8.91 30.60 -11.83
CA THR A 40 10.15 30.00 -11.34
C THR A 40 10.39 30.40 -9.89
N VAL A 41 10.61 29.41 -9.02
CA VAL A 41 10.97 29.60 -7.60
C VAL A 41 12.14 28.68 -7.29
N GLY A 42 13.34 29.24 -7.12
CA GLY A 42 14.55 28.43 -7.00
C GLY A 42 14.73 27.49 -8.18
N ASP A 43 14.78 26.17 -7.89
CA ASP A 43 14.91 25.12 -8.91
C ASP A 43 13.56 24.61 -9.44
N CYS A 44 12.45 25.04 -8.84
CA CYS A 44 11.12 24.62 -9.25
C CYS A 44 10.56 25.57 -10.30
N LYS A 45 10.00 24.98 -11.38
CA LYS A 45 9.43 25.73 -12.50
C LYS A 45 8.14 25.07 -12.94
N TRP A 46 7.11 25.88 -13.16
CA TRP A 46 5.83 25.40 -13.69
C TRP A 46 5.21 26.40 -14.65
N THR A 47 4.19 25.98 -15.36
CA THR A 47 3.54 26.77 -16.40
C THR A 47 2.03 26.64 -16.25
N ILE A 48 1.35 27.77 -16.20
CA ILE A 48 -0.10 27.86 -16.13
C ILE A 48 -0.66 28.61 -17.32
N GLN A 49 -1.94 28.46 -17.58
CA GLN A 49 -2.66 29.21 -18.61
C GLN A 49 -3.82 29.96 -17.96
N ARG A 50 -3.89 31.26 -18.23
CA ARG A 50 -4.95 32.13 -17.71
C ARG A 50 -5.48 33.03 -18.81
N ARG A 51 -6.81 33.25 -18.86
CA ARG A 51 -7.43 34.22 -19.75
C ARG A 51 -7.53 35.57 -19.06
N TYR A 52 -7.70 36.64 -19.85
CA TYR A 52 -7.76 38.01 -19.29
C TYR A 52 -8.85 38.20 -18.23
N SER A 53 -10.01 37.55 -18.33
CA SER A 53 -11.04 37.65 -17.31
C SER A 53 -10.58 37.14 -15.94
N GLU A 54 -9.74 36.12 -15.89
CA GLU A 54 -9.19 35.60 -14.62
C GLU A 54 -8.20 36.60 -13.98
N PHE A 55 -7.41 37.33 -14.80
CA PHE A 55 -6.63 38.47 -14.31
C PHE A 55 -7.50 39.57 -13.73
N HIS A 56 -8.63 39.86 -14.39
CA HIS A 56 -9.57 40.88 -13.91
C HIS A 56 -10.20 40.45 -12.58
N ASP A 57 -10.63 39.20 -12.46
CA ASP A 57 -11.20 38.65 -11.24
C ASP A 57 -10.17 38.64 -10.08
N LEU A 58 -8.92 38.29 -10.37
CA LEU A 58 -7.81 38.44 -9.41
C LEU A 58 -7.66 39.89 -8.96
N HIS A 59 -7.60 40.79 -9.94
CA HIS A 59 -7.38 42.23 -9.66
C HIS A 59 -8.51 42.81 -8.79
N GLU A 60 -9.78 42.51 -9.07
CA GLU A 60 -10.90 42.94 -8.24
C GLU A 60 -10.78 42.45 -6.79
N LYS A 61 -10.40 41.18 -6.60
CA LYS A 61 -10.14 40.62 -5.26
C LYS A 61 -8.98 41.36 -4.55
N LEU A 62 -7.90 41.67 -5.26
CA LEU A 62 -6.75 42.38 -4.69
C LEU A 62 -7.10 43.86 -4.34
N VAL A 63 -7.91 44.51 -5.17
CA VAL A 63 -8.43 45.86 -4.89
C VAL A 63 -9.34 45.85 -3.65
N ALA A 64 -10.21 44.86 -3.52
CA ALA A 64 -11.07 44.72 -2.34
C ALA A 64 -10.24 44.53 -1.05
N LEU A 65 -9.11 43.85 -1.14
CA LEU A 65 -8.15 43.69 -0.05
C LEU A 65 -7.21 44.91 0.16
N LYS A 66 -7.39 45.99 -0.61
CA LYS A 66 -6.55 47.21 -0.59
C LYS A 66 -5.05 46.94 -0.80
N LYS A 67 -4.72 45.94 -1.61
CA LYS A 67 -3.34 45.54 -1.91
C LYS A 67 -2.83 46.17 -3.21
N VAL A 68 -3.74 46.59 -4.10
CA VAL A 68 -3.42 47.18 -5.41
C VAL A 68 -4.37 48.34 -5.72
N GLU A 69 -3.90 49.27 -6.57
CA GLU A 69 -4.73 50.35 -7.09
C GLU A 69 -5.52 49.89 -8.33
N LYS A 70 -6.75 50.43 -8.50
CA LYS A 70 -7.62 50.10 -9.63
C LYS A 70 -7.00 50.28 -11.01
N ALA A 71 -6.01 51.14 -11.14
CA ALA A 71 -5.39 51.51 -12.41
C ALA A 71 -4.22 50.59 -12.82
N GLN A 72 -3.77 49.67 -11.94
CA GLN A 72 -2.57 48.84 -12.20
C GLN A 72 -2.80 47.73 -13.25
N LEU A 73 -4.02 47.24 -13.42
CA LEU A 73 -4.32 46.23 -14.44
C LEU A 73 -4.54 46.88 -15.81
N PRO A 74 -3.94 46.36 -16.91
CA PRO A 74 -4.22 46.82 -18.26
C PRO A 74 -5.69 46.82 -18.60
N PRO A 75 -6.27 47.89 -19.18
CA PRO A 75 -7.71 48.05 -19.34
C PRO A 75 -8.34 47.02 -20.29
N LYS A 76 -9.60 46.65 -20.04
CA LYS A 76 -10.39 45.76 -20.90
C LYS A 76 -10.70 46.45 -22.23
N LYS A 77 -10.41 45.79 -23.35
CA LYS A 77 -10.74 46.30 -24.68
C LYS A 77 -11.78 45.39 -25.31
N TYR A 78 -12.86 45.98 -25.84
CA TYR A 78 -13.99 45.26 -26.40
C TYR A 78 -13.92 45.06 -27.91
N LEU A 79 -13.21 45.97 -28.63
CA LEU A 79 -13.06 45.90 -30.07
C LEU A 79 -11.61 45.61 -30.46
N ARG A 80 -11.41 44.76 -31.48
CA ARG A 80 -10.07 44.35 -31.99
C ARG A 80 -9.13 43.82 -30.93
N ASN A 81 -9.69 43.12 -29.92
CA ASN A 81 -8.93 42.54 -28.81
C ASN A 81 -8.08 41.33 -29.22
N GLN A 82 -8.29 40.79 -30.43
CA GLN A 82 -7.52 39.68 -31.00
C GLN A 82 -6.43 40.15 -31.98
N ALA A 83 -6.27 41.45 -32.21
CA ALA A 83 -5.20 41.93 -33.07
C ALA A 83 -3.83 41.54 -32.48
N LYS A 84 -2.97 40.94 -33.31
CA LYS A 84 -1.67 40.37 -32.88
C LYS A 84 -0.80 41.37 -32.11
N SER A 85 -0.72 42.61 -32.60
CA SER A 85 0.03 43.69 -31.93
C SER A 85 -0.56 44.08 -30.57
N PHE A 86 -1.88 44.04 -30.43
CA PHE A 86 -2.55 44.33 -29.17
C PHE A 86 -2.38 43.20 -28.15
N VAL A 87 -2.50 41.94 -28.60
CA VAL A 87 -2.28 40.80 -27.74
C VAL A 87 -0.85 40.76 -27.19
N GLU A 88 0.14 41.07 -28.04
CA GLU A 88 1.54 41.08 -27.63
C GLU A 88 1.84 42.24 -26.65
N LYS A 89 1.30 43.43 -26.88
CA LYS A 89 1.40 44.54 -25.94
C LYS A 89 0.79 44.18 -24.59
N ARG A 90 -0.42 43.60 -24.59
CA ARG A 90 -1.09 43.19 -23.35
C ARG A 90 -0.32 42.06 -22.64
N ARG A 91 0.27 41.10 -23.37
CA ARG A 91 1.13 40.06 -22.81
C ARG A 91 2.24 40.66 -21.95
N HIS A 92 2.94 41.65 -22.48
CA HIS A 92 4.01 42.33 -21.76
C HIS A 92 3.48 43.14 -20.55
N GLU A 93 2.37 43.87 -20.72
CA GLU A 93 1.73 44.62 -19.63
C GLU A 93 1.28 43.70 -18.48
N LEU A 94 0.75 42.49 -18.79
CA LEU A 94 0.38 41.49 -17.80
C LEU A 94 1.59 40.87 -17.10
N GLU A 95 2.72 40.70 -17.80
CA GLU A 95 3.98 40.26 -17.21
C GLU A 95 4.49 41.28 -16.18
N VAL A 96 4.54 42.57 -16.54
CA VAL A 96 4.94 43.67 -15.63
C VAL A 96 3.98 43.71 -14.42
N TYR A 97 2.68 43.62 -14.65
CA TYR A 97 1.70 43.60 -13.58
C TYR A 97 1.95 42.47 -12.56
N LEU A 98 2.14 41.23 -13.02
CA LEU A 98 2.40 40.08 -12.14
C LEU A 98 3.75 40.25 -11.39
N GLN A 99 4.80 40.71 -12.09
CA GLN A 99 6.11 40.92 -11.47
C GLN A 99 6.03 41.98 -10.37
N THR A 100 5.33 43.09 -10.63
CA THR A 100 5.11 44.15 -9.63
C THR A 100 4.41 43.62 -8.39
N LEU A 101 3.38 42.76 -8.57
CA LEU A 101 2.67 42.11 -7.46
C LEU A 101 3.59 41.23 -6.61
N LEU A 102 4.54 40.52 -7.23
CA LEU A 102 5.48 39.65 -6.52
C LEU A 102 6.58 40.46 -5.80
N ASP A 103 7.04 41.57 -6.41
CA ASP A 103 8.11 42.42 -5.86
C ASP A 103 7.61 43.28 -4.68
N GLU A 104 6.35 43.77 -4.74
CA GLU A 104 5.74 44.58 -3.68
C GLU A 104 5.33 43.79 -2.45
N SER A 105 5.23 42.47 -2.57
CA SER A 105 4.66 41.61 -1.51
C SER A 105 5.69 40.59 -1.01
N ASN A 106 6.27 40.84 0.16
CA ASN A 106 6.97 39.78 0.92
C ASN A 106 6.04 38.62 1.35
N TYR A 107 4.74 38.78 1.21
CA TYR A 107 3.70 37.85 1.62
C TYR A 107 2.68 37.65 0.48
N LEU A 108 2.47 36.40 0.10
CA LEU A 108 1.51 36.04 -0.94
C LEU A 108 0.09 36.08 -0.38
N VAL A 109 -0.72 37.03 -0.83
CA VAL A 109 -2.16 37.02 -0.50
C VAL A 109 -2.87 35.86 -1.18
N THR A 110 -3.82 35.24 -0.48
CA THR A 110 -4.52 34.03 -0.93
C THR A 110 -5.02 34.06 -2.39
N PRO A 111 -5.64 35.14 -2.91
CA PRO A 111 -6.06 35.18 -4.32
C PRO A 111 -4.89 35.10 -5.32
N LEU A 112 -3.74 35.70 -5.02
CA LEU A 112 -2.55 35.65 -5.87
C LEU A 112 -1.88 34.26 -5.80
N LEU A 113 -1.86 33.69 -4.61
CA LEU A 113 -1.32 32.37 -4.33
C LEU A 113 -2.03 31.31 -5.19
N HIS A 114 -3.36 31.26 -5.18
CA HIS A 114 -4.14 30.34 -6.01
C HIS A 114 -4.07 30.65 -7.51
N PHE A 115 -4.02 31.95 -7.88
CA PHE A 115 -3.93 32.33 -9.29
C PHE A 115 -2.65 31.85 -9.95
N LEU A 116 -1.53 31.88 -9.23
CA LEU A 116 -0.21 31.44 -9.71
C LEU A 116 0.13 30.01 -9.30
N GLU A 117 -0.77 29.29 -8.62
CA GLU A 117 -0.61 27.89 -8.17
C GLU A 117 0.60 27.70 -7.22
N PHE A 118 0.93 28.72 -6.43
CA PHE A 118 1.94 28.59 -5.38
C PHE A 118 1.53 27.61 -4.28
N ASP A 119 0.24 27.42 -4.04
CA ASP A 119 -0.33 26.43 -3.13
C ASP A 119 -0.10 24.97 -3.57
N ILE A 120 0.38 24.77 -4.79
CA ILE A 120 0.69 23.46 -5.34
C ILE A 120 2.20 23.21 -5.41
N TYR A 121 2.99 24.25 -5.78
CA TYR A 121 4.39 24.07 -6.18
C TYR A 121 5.41 24.78 -5.29
N ASP A 122 5.03 25.77 -4.50
CA ASP A 122 5.95 26.56 -3.65
C ASP A 122 5.79 26.21 -2.17
N ILE A 123 6.91 25.96 -1.47
CA ILE A 123 6.91 25.56 -0.04
C ILE A 123 6.20 26.59 0.86
N TYR A 124 6.34 27.88 0.57
CA TYR A 124 5.65 28.94 1.34
C TYR A 124 4.16 28.96 1.02
N GLY A 125 3.81 28.86 -0.26
CA GLY A 125 2.42 28.84 -0.70
C GLY A 125 1.66 27.63 -0.17
N VAL A 126 2.26 26.44 -0.29
CA VAL A 126 1.69 25.17 0.23
C VAL A 126 1.50 25.24 1.74
N SER A 127 2.52 25.67 2.49
CA SER A 127 2.43 25.74 3.95
C SER A 127 1.43 26.81 4.42
N GLN A 128 1.32 27.93 3.72
CA GLN A 128 0.35 28.98 4.02
C GLN A 128 -1.09 28.52 3.76
N ALA A 129 -1.33 27.86 2.62
CA ALA A 129 -2.64 27.30 2.31
C ALA A 129 -3.06 26.23 3.34
N LEU A 130 -2.14 25.33 3.68
CA LEU A 130 -2.36 24.30 4.68
C LEU A 130 -2.63 24.90 6.08
N ALA A 131 -1.88 25.89 6.51
CA ALA A 131 -2.11 26.58 7.79
C ALA A 131 -3.51 27.21 7.85
N THR A 132 -3.93 27.87 6.75
CA THR A 132 -5.25 28.48 6.65
C THR A 132 -6.37 27.43 6.71
N GLU A 133 -6.19 26.29 6.04
CA GLU A 133 -7.16 25.19 6.09
C GLU A 133 -7.24 24.59 7.50
N LEU A 134 -6.11 24.34 8.14
CA LEU A 134 -6.05 23.76 9.46
C LEU A 134 -6.56 24.71 10.55
N PHE A 135 -6.40 26.02 10.39
CA PHE A 135 -7.03 27.01 11.27
C PHE A 135 -8.55 26.82 11.36
N GLU A 136 -9.19 26.42 10.24
CA GLU A 136 -10.64 26.24 10.19
C GLU A 136 -11.11 24.82 10.54
N LYS A 137 -10.30 23.80 10.21
CA LYS A 137 -10.74 22.38 10.21
C LYS A 137 -9.99 21.46 11.17
N ALA A 138 -8.84 21.87 11.73
CA ALA A 138 -7.97 20.96 12.49
C ALA A 138 -8.70 20.24 13.63
N ASP A 139 -9.48 20.97 14.44
CA ASP A 139 -10.20 20.38 15.58
C ASP A 139 -11.29 19.40 15.13
N ALA A 140 -11.97 19.68 14.00
CA ALA A 140 -12.94 18.77 13.43
C ALA A 140 -12.29 17.48 12.91
N ILE A 141 -11.14 17.56 12.22
CA ILE A 141 -10.40 16.42 11.72
C ILE A 141 -9.89 15.55 12.88
N VAL A 142 -9.30 16.17 13.89
CA VAL A 142 -8.78 15.43 15.07
C VAL A 142 -9.91 14.77 15.86
N ALA A 143 -11.09 15.41 15.94
CA ALA A 143 -12.25 14.90 16.68
C ALA A 143 -13.04 13.83 15.92
N SER A 144 -13.01 13.83 14.57
CA SER A 144 -13.74 12.86 13.74
C SER A 144 -13.11 11.48 13.72
N ASP A 145 -11.84 11.35 14.13
CA ASP A 145 -11.02 10.15 13.91
C ASP A 145 -10.97 9.70 12.43
N ASP A 146 -11.18 10.63 11.49
CA ASP A 146 -11.02 10.33 10.07
C ASP A 146 -9.53 10.32 9.68
N VAL A 147 -9.21 9.56 8.62
CA VAL A 147 -7.85 9.53 8.10
C VAL A 147 -7.55 10.83 7.38
N CYS A 148 -6.58 11.57 7.88
CA CYS A 148 -6.08 12.77 7.23
C CYS A 148 -5.21 12.40 6.03
N GLU A 149 -5.58 12.82 4.84
CA GLU A 149 -4.76 12.65 3.65
C GLU A 149 -3.79 13.83 3.50
N MET A 150 -2.51 13.50 3.32
CA MET A 150 -1.46 14.47 3.03
C MET A 150 -0.65 14.05 1.81
N THR A 151 -0.24 15.04 1.02
CA THR A 151 0.65 14.79 -0.12
C THR A 151 2.13 14.90 0.30
N PRO A 152 3.07 14.23 -0.40
CA PRO A 152 4.49 14.42 -0.17
C PRO A 152 4.92 15.89 -0.30
N MET A 153 4.27 16.68 -1.15
CA MET A 153 4.55 18.10 -1.30
C MET A 153 4.17 18.90 -0.04
N GLN A 154 3.05 18.61 0.60
CA GLN A 154 2.66 19.24 1.86
C GLN A 154 3.66 18.89 2.98
N LEU A 155 4.03 17.61 3.11
CA LEU A 155 5.00 17.14 4.10
C LEU A 155 6.39 17.73 3.84
N TYR A 156 6.83 17.79 2.58
CA TYR A 156 8.06 18.44 2.18
C TYR A 156 8.04 19.95 2.54
N ALA A 157 6.95 20.64 2.22
CA ALA A 157 6.80 22.05 2.57
C ALA A 157 6.85 22.29 4.09
N ILE A 158 6.22 21.45 4.90
CA ILE A 158 6.31 21.48 6.36
C ILE A 158 7.77 21.30 6.79
N THR A 159 8.44 20.27 6.29
CA THR A 159 9.82 19.94 6.64
C THR A 159 10.78 21.07 6.33
N GLU A 160 10.71 21.63 5.12
CA GLU A 160 11.57 22.74 4.70
C GLU A 160 11.28 24.04 5.48
N ARG A 161 10.00 24.33 5.74
CA ARG A 161 9.61 25.49 6.54
C ARG A 161 10.12 25.40 7.98
N MET A 162 10.20 24.22 8.54
CA MET A 162 10.73 23.99 9.88
C MET A 162 12.25 24.15 10.00
N LYS A 163 12.99 24.03 8.90
CA LYS A 163 14.45 24.28 8.85
C LYS A 163 14.79 25.76 8.82
N LEU A 164 13.83 26.61 8.44
CA LEU A 164 14.05 28.05 8.35
C LEU A 164 13.90 28.73 9.72
N ALA A 165 14.70 29.74 9.96
CA ALA A 165 14.53 30.60 11.15
C ALA A 165 13.15 31.26 11.11
N LEU A 166 12.42 31.23 12.24
CA LEU A 166 11.09 31.79 12.36
C LEU A 166 11.07 33.30 12.01
N PRO A 167 10.18 33.74 11.13
CA PRO A 167 9.02 34.41 11.60
C PRO A 167 7.73 33.71 11.18
N THR A 168 6.93 33.49 12.14
CA THR A 168 5.70 32.71 12.06
C THR A 168 4.61 33.43 11.29
N CYS A 169 4.52 34.74 11.37
CA CYS A 169 3.51 35.56 10.71
C CYS A 169 4.14 36.76 10.01
N ALA A 170 4.30 36.69 8.70
CA ALA A 170 4.87 37.81 7.95
C ALA A 170 3.92 39.02 7.77
N ALA A 171 2.64 38.93 8.10
CA ALA A 171 1.69 40.00 7.75
C ALA A 171 0.46 40.13 8.65
N ASN A 172 0.55 39.86 9.93
CA ASN A 172 -0.61 39.96 10.87
C ASN A 172 -1.83 39.12 10.49
N ASP A 173 -1.72 38.14 9.58
CA ASP A 173 -2.78 37.20 9.30
C ASP A 173 -2.61 35.94 10.15
N VAL A 174 -3.28 35.94 11.29
CA VAL A 174 -3.26 34.84 12.26
C VAL A 174 -3.65 33.50 11.61
N ARG A 175 -4.45 33.48 10.54
CA ARG A 175 -4.94 32.27 9.90
C ARG A 175 -3.83 31.47 9.19
N SER A 176 -2.82 32.15 8.69
CA SER A 176 -1.72 31.53 7.96
C SER A 176 -0.49 31.23 8.82
N ASP A 177 -0.64 31.24 10.14
CA ASP A 177 0.45 30.92 11.07
C ASP A 177 0.78 29.43 11.00
N ILE A 178 2.06 29.13 10.79
CA ILE A 178 2.59 27.75 10.79
C ILE A 178 2.35 27.02 12.11
N GLY A 179 2.12 27.76 13.20
CA GLY A 179 1.75 27.20 14.50
C GLY A 179 0.52 26.29 14.44
N HIS A 180 -0.44 26.59 13.55
CA HIS A 180 -1.61 25.74 13.35
C HIS A 180 -1.24 24.37 12.78
N ILE A 181 -0.27 24.32 11.87
CA ILE A 181 0.27 23.06 11.33
C ILE A 181 0.96 22.29 12.45
N MET A 182 1.79 22.98 13.25
CA MET A 182 2.56 22.32 14.32
C MET A 182 1.66 21.74 15.42
N ASP A 183 0.63 22.48 15.84
CA ASP A 183 -0.37 21.96 16.78
C ASP A 183 -1.09 20.74 16.20
N PHE A 184 -1.55 20.82 14.96
CA PHE A 184 -2.26 19.75 14.28
C PHE A 184 -1.43 18.48 14.16
N ILE A 185 -0.20 18.51 13.64
CA ILE A 185 0.62 17.33 13.40
C ILE A 185 1.00 16.60 14.69
N THR A 186 1.13 17.33 15.80
CA THR A 186 1.40 16.71 17.11
C THR A 186 0.20 15.98 17.69
N ARG A 187 -1.02 16.32 17.28
CA ARG A 187 -2.29 15.72 17.74
C ARG A 187 -2.82 14.64 16.80
N LEU A 188 -2.34 14.60 15.54
CA LEU A 188 -2.83 13.71 14.49
C LEU A 188 -2.52 12.26 14.82
N LYS A 189 -3.54 11.39 14.72
CA LYS A 189 -3.44 9.94 14.98
C LYS A 189 -3.47 9.11 13.71
N LEU A 190 -4.25 9.50 12.72
CA LEU A 190 -4.52 8.71 11.51
C LEU A 190 -4.11 9.50 10.28
N MET A 191 -3.10 9.01 9.54
CA MET A 191 -2.57 9.69 8.36
C MET A 191 -2.40 8.74 7.18
N ARG A 192 -2.75 9.22 6.00
CA ARG A 192 -2.45 8.61 4.72
C ARG A 192 -1.63 9.57 3.87
N ILE A 193 -0.51 9.10 3.35
CA ILE A 193 0.35 9.84 2.44
C ILE A 193 0.06 9.37 1.02
N VAL A 194 -0.47 10.26 0.18
CA VAL A 194 -0.84 9.96 -1.20
C VAL A 194 0.19 10.58 -2.13
N GLY A 195 1.18 9.79 -2.52
CA GLY A 195 2.21 10.18 -3.47
C GLY A 195 1.75 10.05 -4.93
N SER A 196 2.57 10.57 -5.83
CA SER A 196 2.32 10.51 -7.26
C SER A 196 3.64 10.51 -8.01
N ARG A 197 3.73 9.73 -9.09
CA ARG A 197 4.88 9.74 -10.02
C ARG A 197 4.85 10.91 -11.01
N ASN A 198 3.91 11.83 -10.84
CA ASN A 198 3.82 13.03 -11.66
C ASN A 198 5.02 13.95 -11.42
N LYS A 199 5.47 14.63 -12.46
CA LYS A 199 6.53 15.63 -12.34
C LYS A 199 6.05 16.83 -11.53
N LEU A 200 6.93 17.36 -10.71
CA LEU A 200 6.69 18.61 -10.02
C LEU A 200 6.88 19.77 -11.01
N GLY A 201 5.79 20.21 -11.59
CA GLY A 201 5.81 21.22 -12.65
C GLY A 201 6.58 20.76 -13.90
N SER A 202 7.53 21.58 -14.36
CA SER A 202 8.44 21.29 -15.47
C SER A 202 9.81 20.78 -15.00
N SER A 203 9.96 20.51 -13.71
CA SER A 203 11.22 20.02 -13.13
C SER A 203 11.50 18.56 -13.50
N SER A 204 12.71 18.09 -13.27
CA SER A 204 13.08 16.68 -13.41
C SER A 204 12.63 15.81 -12.23
N ARG A 205 12.25 16.44 -11.11
CA ARG A 205 11.79 15.74 -9.90
C ARG A 205 10.33 15.34 -10.00
N THR A 206 10.00 14.20 -9.42
CA THR A 206 8.62 13.72 -9.28
C THR A 206 8.15 13.89 -7.83
N VAL A 207 6.85 13.93 -7.61
CA VAL A 207 6.27 14.19 -6.29
C VAL A 207 6.65 13.11 -5.28
N ASP A 208 6.75 11.84 -5.72
CA ASP A 208 7.18 10.70 -4.89
C ASP A 208 8.66 10.76 -4.45
N GLN A 209 9.46 11.67 -5.04
CA GLN A 209 10.88 11.87 -4.74
C GLN A 209 11.15 13.08 -3.83
N LEU A 210 10.13 13.62 -3.19
CA LEU A 210 10.30 14.72 -2.25
C LEU A 210 10.66 14.18 -0.85
N PRO A 211 11.76 14.61 -0.23
CA PRO A 211 12.13 14.20 1.12
C PRO A 211 11.26 14.91 2.16
N PHE A 212 10.84 14.20 3.20
CA PHE A 212 10.09 14.80 4.30
C PHE A 212 10.33 14.08 5.63
N ASP A 213 10.11 14.78 6.74
CA ASP A 213 10.36 14.30 8.10
C ASP A 213 9.06 14.08 8.87
N LEU A 214 8.88 12.86 9.39
CA LEU A 214 7.76 12.45 10.22
C LEU A 214 8.06 12.48 11.73
N SER A 215 9.24 12.91 12.15
CA SER A 215 9.67 12.88 13.57
C SER A 215 8.78 13.68 14.52
N ARG A 216 8.01 14.64 14.01
CA ARG A 216 7.11 15.50 14.78
C ARG A 216 5.69 14.95 14.96
N PHE A 217 5.35 13.85 14.30
CA PHE A 217 4.04 13.20 14.41
C PHE A 217 3.98 12.27 15.62
N ASN A 218 4.04 12.85 16.83
CA ASN A 218 4.28 12.14 18.07
C ASN A 218 3.13 11.21 18.53
N ASN A 219 1.93 11.37 18.00
CA ASN A 219 0.73 10.61 18.38
C ASN A 219 0.19 9.74 17.25
N LEU A 220 0.97 9.52 16.18
CA LEU A 220 0.51 8.77 15.02
C LEU A 220 0.37 7.28 15.36
N GLU A 221 -0.84 6.75 15.22
CA GLU A 221 -1.20 5.34 15.47
C GLU A 221 -1.44 4.57 14.16
N TYR A 222 -1.88 5.26 13.11
CA TYR A 222 -2.14 4.72 11.78
C TYR A 222 -1.33 5.49 10.74
N LEU A 223 -0.53 4.79 9.95
CA LEU A 223 0.19 5.35 8.81
C LEU A 223 -0.03 4.48 7.57
N GLN A 224 -0.52 5.11 6.51
CA GLN A 224 -0.53 4.52 5.17
C GLN A 224 0.35 5.35 4.24
N VAL A 225 1.19 4.68 3.46
CA VAL A 225 2.12 5.30 2.49
C VAL A 225 1.86 4.71 1.11
N ASP A 226 1.36 5.53 0.21
CA ASP A 226 1.06 5.15 -1.16
C ASP A 226 2.00 5.89 -2.13
N VAL A 227 2.69 5.17 -3.00
CA VAL A 227 3.52 5.72 -4.09
C VAL A 227 4.53 6.78 -3.61
N CYS A 228 5.41 6.41 -2.67
CA CYS A 228 6.49 7.28 -2.16
C CYS A 228 7.84 6.56 -2.22
N THR A 229 8.93 7.33 -2.28
CA THR A 229 10.29 6.78 -2.15
C THR A 229 10.65 6.71 -0.66
N VAL A 230 10.58 5.52 -0.06
CA VAL A 230 10.76 5.33 1.39
C VAL A 230 12.09 5.82 1.92
N SER A 231 13.17 5.66 1.15
CA SER A 231 14.52 6.12 1.54
C SER A 231 14.64 7.65 1.74
N LEU A 232 13.62 8.41 1.32
CA LEU A 232 13.54 9.87 1.49
C LEU A 232 12.62 10.28 2.65
N ILE A 233 12.03 9.31 3.36
CA ILE A 233 11.17 9.57 4.52
C ILE A 233 12.04 9.52 5.78
N GLU A 234 12.26 10.67 6.40
CA GLU A 234 12.99 10.79 7.65
C GLU A 234 12.06 10.60 8.86
N GLY A 235 12.60 10.28 10.02
CA GLY A 235 11.86 10.22 11.29
C GLY A 235 10.95 9.01 11.47
N LEU A 236 10.96 8.02 10.58
CA LEU A 236 10.17 6.79 10.75
C LEU A 236 10.50 6.04 12.05
N SER A 237 11.74 6.08 12.51
CA SER A 237 12.18 5.43 13.75
C SER A 237 11.48 5.97 15.00
N GLU A 238 11.07 7.23 15.00
CA GLU A 238 10.34 7.85 16.12
C GLU A 238 8.92 7.29 16.25
N LEU A 239 8.30 6.87 15.15
CA LEU A 239 6.95 6.30 15.12
C LEU A 239 6.88 4.90 15.77
N LYS A 240 8.01 4.23 16.03
CA LYS A 240 8.05 2.93 16.73
C LYS A 240 7.39 2.96 18.11
N LYS A 241 7.21 4.15 18.69
CA LYS A 241 6.64 4.37 20.03
C LYS A 241 5.11 4.39 20.05
N THR A 242 4.47 4.69 18.91
CA THR A 242 3.02 4.94 18.86
C THR A 242 2.30 4.15 17.79
N LEU A 243 2.98 3.82 16.68
CA LEU A 243 2.33 3.23 15.51
C LEU A 243 1.80 1.83 15.79
N ARG A 244 0.50 1.61 15.48
CA ARG A 244 -0.23 0.33 15.64
C ARG A 244 -0.59 -0.31 14.31
N TYR A 245 -0.81 0.50 13.29
CA TYR A 245 -1.13 0.07 11.93
C TYR A 245 -0.16 0.69 10.93
N LEU A 246 0.47 -0.13 10.11
CA LEU A 246 1.33 0.31 9.02
C LEU A 246 0.84 -0.28 7.71
N ALA A 247 0.49 0.58 6.75
CA ALA A 247 0.18 0.19 5.38
C ALA A 247 1.18 0.84 4.40
N VAL A 248 1.65 0.08 3.43
CA VAL A 248 2.57 0.57 2.40
C VAL A 248 2.20 -0.06 1.07
N HIS A 249 1.79 0.76 0.09
CA HIS A 249 1.32 0.27 -1.20
C HIS A 249 2.07 0.92 -2.36
N HIS A 250 2.34 0.15 -3.43
CA HIS A 250 3.01 0.61 -4.65
C HIS A 250 4.36 1.31 -4.42
N THR A 251 5.04 0.98 -3.33
CA THR A 251 6.14 1.75 -2.77
C THR A 251 7.42 0.93 -2.64
N VAL A 252 7.35 -0.25 -2.04
CA VAL A 252 8.53 -1.05 -1.65
C VAL A 252 8.73 -2.31 -2.49
N LYS A 253 9.99 -2.75 -2.59
CA LYS A 253 10.39 -4.04 -3.18
C LYS A 253 10.81 -5.07 -2.13
N SER A 254 11.03 -4.62 -0.90
CA SER A 254 11.42 -5.43 0.25
C SER A 254 10.80 -4.81 1.51
N ILE A 255 10.33 -5.62 2.45
CA ILE A 255 9.74 -5.16 3.72
C ILE A 255 10.79 -4.38 4.54
N LYS A 256 12.04 -4.78 4.43
CA LYS A 256 13.15 -4.16 5.12
C LYS A 256 13.34 -2.67 4.77
N GLU A 257 12.95 -2.21 3.57
CA GLU A 257 13.04 -0.79 3.19
C GLU A 257 12.27 0.13 4.13
N ILE A 258 11.11 -0.31 4.64
CA ILE A 258 10.26 0.50 5.55
C ILE A 258 10.50 0.17 7.03
N ILE A 259 10.79 -1.09 7.35
CA ILE A 259 10.99 -1.52 8.74
C ILE A 259 12.35 -1.10 9.28
N LEU A 260 13.36 -1.00 8.41
CA LEU A 260 14.75 -0.60 8.71
C LEU A 260 15.20 0.55 7.81
N PRO A 261 14.61 1.74 7.92
CA PRO A 261 14.91 2.88 7.05
C PRO A 261 16.37 3.37 7.17
N GLU A 262 16.99 3.15 8.31
CA GLU A 262 18.37 3.57 8.60
C GLU A 262 19.35 2.41 8.38
N GLY A 263 19.59 2.02 7.13
CA GLY A 263 20.32 0.83 6.64
C GLY A 263 21.59 0.33 7.32
N ASP A 264 22.06 0.96 8.39
CA ASP A 264 23.41 0.75 8.96
C ASP A 264 23.58 -0.47 9.87
N HIS A 265 22.51 -1.14 10.30
CA HIS A 265 22.64 -2.21 11.31
C HIS A 265 22.24 -3.61 10.81
N TRP A 266 21.88 -3.75 9.54
CA TRP A 266 21.43 -5.04 9.01
C TRP A 266 22.54 -6.10 8.90
N THR A 267 23.76 -5.69 8.59
CA THR A 267 24.91 -6.61 8.52
C THR A 267 25.18 -7.35 9.84
N ASN A 268 24.73 -6.78 10.97
CA ASN A 268 24.85 -7.40 12.29
C ASN A 268 23.74 -8.43 12.58
N LEU A 269 22.63 -8.44 11.81
CA LEU A 269 21.56 -9.42 11.96
C LEU A 269 21.93 -10.78 11.35
N GLU A 270 22.61 -10.78 10.20
CA GLU A 270 23.11 -12.00 9.55
C GLU A 270 24.24 -12.65 10.36
N ALA A 271 25.05 -11.84 11.07
CA ALA A 271 26.13 -12.32 11.93
C ALA A 271 25.67 -12.94 13.25
N ALA A 272 24.41 -12.70 13.68
CA ALA A 272 23.88 -13.11 14.97
C ALA A 272 23.37 -14.56 15.02
N GLY A 273 23.63 -15.42 14.06
CA GLY A 273 23.26 -16.84 14.05
C GLY A 273 21.74 -17.10 14.26
N PRO A 274 21.24 -18.33 14.21
CA PRO A 274 19.84 -18.67 14.39
C PRO A 274 19.39 -18.63 15.85
N SER A 275 19.55 -17.49 16.52
CA SER A 275 18.96 -17.26 17.85
C SER A 275 17.47 -16.92 17.69
N ASN A 276 16.63 -17.61 18.47
CA ASN A 276 15.16 -17.55 18.42
C ASN A 276 14.55 -16.19 18.86
N GLY A 277 15.20 -15.06 18.58
CA GLY A 277 14.67 -13.74 18.96
C GLY A 277 15.30 -12.61 18.15
N PRO A 278 14.67 -11.42 18.13
CA PRO A 278 15.25 -10.24 17.51
C PRO A 278 16.57 -9.89 18.22
N PRO A 279 17.62 -9.47 17.48
CA PRO A 279 18.87 -9.06 18.08
C PRO A 279 18.64 -7.91 19.05
N SER A 280 19.29 -7.99 20.22
CA SER A 280 19.09 -7.07 21.35
C SER A 280 19.43 -5.60 21.07
N HIS A 281 19.98 -5.29 19.90
CA HIS A 281 20.46 -3.96 19.53
C HIS A 281 19.61 -3.27 18.44
N VAL A 282 18.69 -3.98 17.79
CA VAL A 282 17.83 -3.38 16.74
C VAL A 282 16.48 -3.01 17.36
N PRO A 283 16.06 -1.73 17.29
CA PRO A 283 14.78 -1.31 17.82
C PRO A 283 13.62 -1.97 17.08
N THR A 284 12.78 -2.70 17.81
CA THR A 284 11.59 -3.37 17.27
C THR A 284 10.39 -2.46 17.27
N TRP A 285 9.44 -2.72 16.35
CA TRP A 285 8.13 -2.07 16.28
C TRP A 285 7.14 -2.79 17.23
N LYS A 286 7.22 -2.49 18.51
CA LYS A 286 6.51 -3.24 19.56
C LYS A 286 4.99 -3.13 19.51
N PHE A 287 4.46 -2.06 18.93
CA PHE A 287 3.03 -1.73 19.00
C PHE A 287 2.29 -2.04 17.70
N ILE A 288 2.99 -2.33 16.60
CA ILE A 288 2.32 -2.68 15.34
C ILE A 288 1.63 -4.04 15.51
N SER A 289 0.30 -4.00 15.48
CA SER A 289 -0.56 -5.18 15.51
C SER A 289 -1.05 -5.58 14.11
N ARG A 290 -1.05 -4.66 13.16
CA ARG A 290 -1.49 -4.86 11.78
C ARG A 290 -0.49 -4.26 10.80
N ALA A 291 -0.16 -5.02 9.75
CA ALA A 291 0.67 -4.56 8.64
C ALA A 291 0.02 -4.95 7.30
N ASP A 292 0.01 -4.01 6.39
CA ASP A 292 -0.56 -4.17 5.06
C ASP A 292 0.49 -3.76 4.01
N PHE A 293 1.02 -4.74 3.31
CA PHE A 293 2.03 -4.57 2.26
C PHE A 293 1.53 -5.03 0.88
N ARG A 294 0.23 -5.00 0.67
CA ARG A 294 -0.36 -5.39 -0.62
C ARG A 294 0.01 -4.41 -1.74
N TYR A 295 -0.17 -4.88 -2.96
CA TYR A 295 0.12 -4.10 -4.18
C TYR A 295 1.54 -3.55 -4.26
N ASN A 296 2.53 -4.31 -3.76
CA ASN A 296 3.94 -4.03 -3.95
C ASN A 296 4.55 -5.01 -4.97
N ASN A 297 5.84 -5.01 -5.10
CA ASN A 297 6.54 -5.96 -5.95
C ASN A 297 7.45 -6.86 -5.08
N LEU A 298 6.91 -7.36 -3.95
CA LEU A 298 7.65 -8.22 -3.04
C LEU A 298 7.81 -9.61 -3.67
N ASN A 299 9.05 -10.09 -3.78
CA ASN A 299 9.34 -11.44 -4.28
C ASN A 299 9.44 -12.48 -3.15
N GLU A 300 9.71 -12.02 -1.93
CA GLU A 300 9.86 -12.86 -0.74
C GLU A 300 9.39 -12.12 0.52
N ILE A 301 9.14 -12.87 1.57
CA ILE A 301 8.96 -12.34 2.93
C ILE A 301 10.34 -12.34 3.57
N ASP A 302 10.98 -11.18 3.61
CA ASP A 302 12.32 -11.06 4.17
C ASP A 302 12.31 -11.16 5.71
N ASP A 303 13.47 -11.37 6.30
CA ASP A 303 13.59 -11.63 7.73
C ASP A 303 13.43 -10.39 8.62
N SER A 304 13.25 -9.18 8.05
CA SER A 304 12.92 -7.96 8.79
C SER A 304 11.55 -8.05 9.47
N ILE A 305 10.67 -8.93 8.98
CA ILE A 305 9.34 -9.17 9.56
C ILE A 305 9.41 -9.57 11.04
N LYS A 306 10.50 -10.18 11.50
CA LYS A 306 10.73 -10.53 12.93
C LYS A 306 10.82 -9.31 13.85
N LEU A 307 10.99 -8.10 13.28
CA LEU A 307 10.99 -6.85 14.02
C LEU A 307 9.59 -6.34 14.36
N LEU A 308 8.54 -7.07 13.96
CA LEU A 308 7.12 -6.82 14.23
C LEU A 308 6.55 -7.88 15.21
N PRO A 309 7.04 -8.01 16.44
CA PRO A 309 6.73 -9.15 17.32
C PRO A 309 5.26 -9.22 17.76
N SER A 310 4.54 -8.11 17.76
CA SER A 310 3.14 -8.02 18.20
C SER A 310 2.13 -8.16 17.05
N LEU A 311 2.60 -8.51 15.85
CA LEU A 311 1.76 -8.58 14.66
C LEU A 311 0.69 -9.68 14.79
N THR A 312 -0.57 -9.29 14.61
CA THR A 312 -1.74 -10.20 14.62
C THR A 312 -2.33 -10.39 13.22
N ARG A 313 -2.24 -9.38 12.36
CA ARG A 313 -2.76 -9.41 11.00
C ARG A 313 -1.70 -8.92 10.00
N LEU A 314 -1.50 -9.70 8.96
CA LEU A 314 -0.56 -9.39 7.88
C LEU A 314 -1.24 -9.59 6.53
N ASP A 315 -1.29 -8.53 5.75
CA ASP A 315 -1.73 -8.56 4.35
C ASP A 315 -0.52 -8.42 3.42
N LEU A 316 -0.28 -9.42 2.62
CA LEU A 316 0.78 -9.51 1.59
C LEU A 316 0.18 -9.80 0.21
N SER A 317 -1.12 -9.58 0.04
CA SER A 317 -1.81 -9.86 -1.22
C SER A 317 -1.29 -9.01 -2.37
N HIS A 318 -1.52 -9.47 -3.60
CA HIS A 318 -1.10 -8.77 -4.83
C HIS A 318 0.40 -8.43 -4.86
N ASN A 319 1.23 -9.43 -4.61
CA ASN A 319 2.68 -9.38 -4.71
C ASN A 319 3.20 -10.50 -5.63
N ASN A 320 4.51 -10.77 -5.63
CA ASN A 320 5.15 -11.81 -6.45
C ASN A 320 5.79 -12.91 -5.58
N ILE A 321 5.24 -13.14 -4.38
CA ILE A 321 5.80 -14.08 -3.39
C ILE A 321 5.63 -15.51 -3.89
N THR A 322 6.71 -16.28 -3.84
CA THR A 322 6.74 -17.69 -4.28
C THR A 322 6.75 -18.67 -3.11
N GLU A 323 7.25 -18.27 -1.94
CA GLU A 323 7.39 -19.12 -0.77
C GLU A 323 6.97 -18.41 0.52
N ILE A 324 6.37 -19.16 1.45
CA ILE A 324 5.98 -18.68 2.78
C ILE A 324 7.15 -18.91 3.75
N ASN A 325 7.97 -17.90 3.99
CA ASN A 325 9.15 -17.96 4.85
C ASN A 325 9.09 -16.91 5.96
N ASN A 326 9.95 -17.03 6.98
CA ASN A 326 10.23 -16.06 8.04
C ASN A 326 9.06 -15.70 8.99
N LEU A 327 7.90 -16.37 8.88
CA LEU A 327 6.72 -16.08 9.72
C LEU A 327 6.72 -16.79 11.08
N GLN A 328 7.63 -17.72 11.32
CA GLN A 328 7.76 -18.48 12.59
C GLN A 328 8.05 -17.60 13.81
N TYR A 329 8.49 -16.37 13.61
CA TYR A 329 8.78 -15.41 14.65
C TYR A 329 7.55 -14.62 15.13
N LEU A 330 6.43 -14.70 14.41
CA LEU A 330 5.19 -13.94 14.66
C LEU A 330 4.21 -14.77 15.51
N SER A 331 4.51 -14.90 16.81
CA SER A 331 3.76 -15.78 17.72
C SER A 331 2.29 -15.38 17.92
N TYR A 332 1.93 -14.12 17.68
CA TYR A 332 0.57 -13.60 17.84
C TYR A 332 -0.21 -13.55 16.53
N MET A 333 0.39 -13.94 15.41
CA MET A 333 -0.25 -13.84 14.10
C MET A 333 -1.43 -14.82 14.00
N THR A 334 -2.60 -14.27 13.70
CA THR A 334 -3.87 -15.02 13.55
C THR A 334 -4.45 -14.92 12.15
N HIS A 335 -4.18 -13.84 11.42
CA HIS A 335 -4.70 -13.60 10.09
C HIS A 335 -3.57 -13.32 9.11
N LEU A 336 -3.55 -14.07 8.01
CA LEU A 336 -2.57 -13.90 6.93
C LEU A 336 -3.28 -13.92 5.59
N ASP A 337 -3.10 -12.85 4.81
CA ASP A 337 -3.53 -12.81 3.42
C ASP A 337 -2.31 -12.84 2.49
N LEU A 338 -2.23 -13.88 1.68
CA LEU A 338 -1.24 -14.10 0.63
C LEU A 338 -1.91 -14.27 -0.74
N SER A 339 -3.14 -13.78 -0.89
CA SER A 339 -3.88 -13.90 -2.14
C SER A 339 -3.18 -13.15 -3.28
N HIS A 340 -3.38 -13.63 -4.50
CA HIS A 340 -2.79 -13.04 -5.71
C HIS A 340 -1.26 -12.92 -5.64
N ASN A 341 -0.60 -14.05 -5.37
CA ASN A 341 0.84 -14.24 -5.40
C ASN A 341 1.19 -15.42 -6.35
N ASN A 342 2.44 -15.89 -6.31
CA ASN A 342 2.94 -16.97 -7.18
C ASN A 342 3.30 -18.22 -6.38
N ILE A 343 2.54 -18.50 -5.29
CA ILE A 343 2.83 -19.62 -4.39
C ILE A 343 2.35 -20.91 -5.04
N SER A 344 3.26 -21.87 -5.23
CA SER A 344 2.95 -23.20 -5.82
C SER A 344 3.09 -24.36 -4.85
N SER A 345 3.76 -24.16 -3.70
CA SER A 345 4.00 -25.18 -2.70
C SER A 345 3.77 -24.70 -1.28
N LEU A 346 3.16 -25.56 -0.46
CA LEU A 346 2.89 -25.33 0.97
C LEU A 346 3.77 -26.20 1.88
N GLU A 347 4.90 -26.68 1.37
CA GLU A 347 5.76 -27.57 2.14
C GLU A 347 6.35 -26.88 3.38
N GLY A 348 6.20 -27.48 4.54
CA GLY A 348 6.70 -26.95 5.81
C GLY A 348 5.95 -25.76 6.39
N VAL A 349 4.86 -25.29 5.77
CA VAL A 349 4.08 -24.12 6.20
C VAL A 349 3.55 -24.27 7.63
N HIS A 350 3.18 -25.49 8.07
CA HIS A 350 2.73 -25.73 9.44
C HIS A 350 3.78 -25.38 10.53
N ALA A 351 5.06 -25.41 10.20
CA ALA A 351 6.10 -25.02 11.14
C ALA A 351 6.33 -23.49 11.19
N ARG A 352 5.80 -22.77 10.19
CA ARG A 352 5.99 -21.32 10.02
C ARG A 352 4.79 -20.49 10.48
N LEU A 353 3.56 -21.06 10.44
CA LEU A 353 2.33 -20.29 10.66
C LEU A 353 1.70 -20.47 12.06
N GLY A 354 2.22 -21.32 12.92
CA GLY A 354 1.79 -21.44 14.31
C GLY A 354 0.27 -21.48 14.52
N ASN A 355 -0.27 -20.47 15.21
CA ASN A 355 -1.68 -20.36 15.63
C ASN A 355 -2.58 -19.61 14.63
N ILE A 356 -2.32 -19.73 13.35
CA ILE A 356 -3.12 -19.06 12.32
C ILE A 356 -4.59 -19.53 12.35
N THR A 357 -5.53 -18.58 12.35
CA THR A 357 -6.97 -18.84 12.35
C THR A 357 -7.62 -18.54 10.99
N SER A 358 -7.10 -17.55 10.28
CA SER A 358 -7.59 -17.17 8.94
C SER A 358 -6.42 -17.10 7.98
N LEU A 359 -6.50 -17.88 6.90
CA LEU A 359 -5.49 -17.96 5.85
C LEU A 359 -6.13 -17.79 4.48
N SER A 360 -5.73 -16.76 3.74
CA SER A 360 -6.09 -16.57 2.34
C SER A 360 -4.88 -16.85 1.44
N LEU A 361 -5.07 -17.78 0.50
CA LEU A 361 -4.13 -18.17 -0.55
C LEU A 361 -4.82 -18.11 -1.93
N ALA A 362 -5.89 -17.33 -2.05
CA ALA A 362 -6.67 -17.20 -3.28
C ALA A 362 -5.83 -16.64 -4.43
N GLY A 363 -6.03 -17.12 -5.65
CA GLY A 363 -5.33 -16.59 -6.82
C GLY A 363 -3.83 -16.87 -6.83
N ASN A 364 -3.42 -18.06 -6.41
CA ASN A 364 -2.05 -18.57 -6.47
C ASN A 364 -1.94 -19.76 -7.47
N GLU A 365 -0.84 -20.49 -7.45
CA GLU A 365 -0.55 -21.62 -8.35
C GLU A 365 -0.60 -22.98 -7.64
N LEU A 366 -1.41 -23.10 -6.58
CA LEU A 366 -1.46 -24.31 -5.75
C LEU A 366 -2.14 -25.46 -6.50
N THR A 367 -1.47 -26.61 -6.56
CA THR A 367 -2.02 -27.87 -7.05
C THR A 367 -2.36 -28.84 -5.91
N SER A 368 -1.78 -28.62 -4.71
CA SER A 368 -1.94 -29.50 -3.55
C SER A 368 -2.11 -28.71 -2.26
N LEU A 369 -2.92 -29.24 -1.35
CA LEU A 369 -3.10 -28.72 0.02
C LEU A 369 -2.17 -29.38 1.04
N LYS A 370 -1.21 -30.20 0.57
CA LYS A 370 -0.18 -30.81 1.41
C LYS A 370 0.61 -29.74 2.15
N GLY A 371 0.76 -29.89 3.46
CA GLY A 371 1.44 -28.89 4.32
C GLY A 371 0.51 -28.16 5.27
N LEU A 372 -0.81 -28.07 4.97
CA LEU A 372 -1.80 -27.44 5.84
C LEU A 372 -2.32 -28.33 6.96
N GLY A 373 -2.15 -29.64 6.89
CA GLY A 373 -2.80 -30.65 7.75
C GLY A 373 -2.45 -30.58 9.25
N LYS A 374 -1.56 -29.70 9.67
CA LYS A 374 -1.19 -29.49 11.08
C LYS A 374 -1.52 -28.08 11.59
N LEU A 375 -2.26 -27.28 10.84
CA LEU A 375 -2.72 -25.97 11.27
C LEU A 375 -4.00 -26.12 12.10
N TYR A 376 -3.87 -26.67 13.31
CA TYR A 376 -5.02 -27.09 14.15
C TYR A 376 -5.93 -25.93 14.57
N SER A 377 -5.44 -24.69 14.57
CA SER A 377 -6.21 -23.48 14.90
C SER A 377 -6.93 -22.86 13.71
N LEU A 378 -6.77 -23.43 12.49
CA LEU A 378 -7.31 -22.86 11.27
C LEU A 378 -8.84 -22.99 11.23
N VAL A 379 -9.52 -21.84 11.14
CA VAL A 379 -10.99 -21.70 11.09
C VAL A 379 -11.44 -21.38 9.67
N GLN A 380 -10.72 -20.47 9.01
CA GLN A 380 -11.05 -20.00 7.67
C GLN A 380 -9.90 -20.23 6.71
N LEU A 381 -10.19 -20.90 5.60
CA LEU A 381 -9.23 -21.15 4.52
C LEU A 381 -9.83 -20.73 3.19
N ASP A 382 -9.18 -19.80 2.52
CA ASP A 382 -9.48 -19.45 1.13
C ASP A 382 -8.35 -19.91 0.21
N VAL A 383 -8.64 -20.86 -0.66
CA VAL A 383 -7.76 -21.35 -1.72
C VAL A 383 -8.43 -21.25 -3.09
N SER A 384 -9.39 -20.34 -3.23
CA SER A 384 -10.05 -20.07 -4.52
C SER A 384 -9.07 -19.61 -5.60
N LYS A 385 -9.45 -19.78 -6.86
CA LYS A 385 -8.62 -19.37 -8.01
C LYS A 385 -7.21 -19.96 -7.98
N ASN A 386 -7.09 -21.25 -7.73
CA ASN A 386 -5.86 -22.03 -7.77
C ASN A 386 -5.99 -23.17 -8.81
N CYS A 387 -5.05 -24.10 -8.82
CA CYS A 387 -4.99 -25.22 -9.77
C CYS A 387 -5.30 -26.57 -9.12
N ILE A 388 -6.17 -26.62 -8.10
CA ILE A 388 -6.53 -27.84 -7.38
C ILE A 388 -7.52 -28.66 -8.24
N GLU A 389 -7.10 -29.88 -8.65
CA GLU A 389 -7.88 -30.74 -9.55
C GLU A 389 -8.63 -31.85 -8.83
N HIS A 390 -8.03 -32.41 -7.77
CA HIS A 390 -8.49 -33.68 -7.18
C HIS A 390 -9.15 -33.46 -5.83
N VAL A 391 -10.33 -34.09 -5.63
CA VAL A 391 -11.06 -34.08 -4.35
C VAL A 391 -10.19 -34.65 -3.20
N LEU A 392 -9.28 -35.57 -3.49
CA LEU A 392 -8.41 -36.17 -2.49
C LEU A 392 -7.45 -35.19 -1.83
N GLU A 393 -7.15 -34.04 -2.45
CA GLU A 393 -6.34 -32.99 -1.85
C GLU A 393 -6.99 -32.44 -0.56
N VAL A 394 -8.30 -32.41 -0.49
CA VAL A 394 -9.05 -31.98 0.69
C VAL A 394 -8.80 -32.89 1.91
N ASN A 395 -8.34 -34.13 1.73
CA ASN A 395 -7.99 -35.00 2.85
C ASN A 395 -6.88 -34.43 3.73
N TYR A 396 -6.00 -33.57 3.19
CA TYR A 396 -4.96 -32.96 4.00
C TYR A 396 -5.51 -32.02 5.08
N ILE A 397 -6.70 -31.47 4.87
CA ILE A 397 -7.34 -30.50 5.78
C ILE A 397 -8.59 -31.03 6.46
N SER A 398 -9.13 -32.16 6.01
CA SER A 398 -10.41 -32.72 6.50
C SER A 398 -10.39 -33.12 7.98
N ASN A 399 -9.22 -33.30 8.57
CA ASN A 399 -9.04 -33.65 9.98
C ASN A 399 -8.68 -32.42 10.87
N LEU A 400 -8.71 -31.21 10.33
CA LEU A 400 -8.47 -30.00 11.12
C LEU A 400 -9.67 -29.75 12.04
N PRO A 401 -9.48 -29.61 13.36
CA PRO A 401 -10.60 -29.62 14.31
C PRO A 401 -11.44 -28.34 14.29
N CYS A 402 -10.86 -27.22 13.84
CA CYS A 402 -11.49 -25.90 13.93
C CYS A 402 -11.98 -25.36 12.58
N ILE A 403 -11.85 -26.10 11.49
CA ILE A 403 -12.20 -25.60 10.14
C ILE A 403 -13.71 -25.41 10.00
N GLU A 404 -14.15 -24.18 9.79
CA GLU A 404 -15.56 -23.81 9.63
C GLU A 404 -15.87 -23.26 8.22
N SER A 405 -14.88 -22.66 7.58
CA SER A 405 -15.04 -22.08 6.25
C SER A 405 -13.93 -22.50 5.30
N LEU A 406 -14.33 -23.05 4.16
CA LEU A 406 -13.44 -23.45 3.07
C LEU A 406 -13.95 -22.85 1.75
N ASN A 407 -13.09 -22.14 1.04
CA ASN A 407 -13.39 -21.61 -0.29
C ASN A 407 -12.48 -22.27 -1.33
N LEU A 408 -13.08 -23.00 -2.26
CA LEU A 408 -12.44 -23.71 -3.38
C LEU A 408 -12.87 -23.16 -4.75
N LYS A 409 -13.65 -22.07 -4.79
CA LYS A 409 -14.18 -21.49 -6.04
C LYS A 409 -13.07 -21.30 -7.09
N ASP A 410 -13.46 -21.41 -8.34
CA ASP A 410 -12.57 -21.17 -9.47
C ASP A 410 -11.31 -22.05 -9.49
N ASN A 411 -11.40 -23.28 -8.92
CA ASN A 411 -10.43 -24.35 -9.08
C ASN A 411 -10.99 -25.42 -10.04
N PRO A 412 -10.15 -26.20 -10.74
CA PRO A 412 -10.62 -27.30 -11.60
C PRO A 412 -11.51 -28.32 -10.86
N ILE A 413 -11.28 -28.56 -9.58
CA ILE A 413 -12.09 -29.45 -8.71
C ILE A 413 -13.58 -29.11 -8.73
N THR A 414 -13.95 -27.82 -8.91
CA THR A 414 -15.36 -27.39 -8.90
C THR A 414 -16.15 -27.87 -10.12
N SER A 415 -15.47 -28.29 -11.18
CA SER A 415 -16.07 -28.86 -12.39
C SER A 415 -16.51 -30.31 -12.21
N ILE A 416 -16.13 -30.95 -11.11
CA ILE A 416 -16.48 -32.38 -10.82
C ILE A 416 -17.96 -32.45 -10.45
N MET A 417 -18.69 -33.40 -11.06
CA MET A 417 -20.09 -33.64 -10.72
C MET A 417 -20.23 -33.91 -9.21
N ASP A 418 -21.19 -33.24 -8.55
CA ASP A 418 -21.44 -33.33 -7.10
C ASP A 418 -20.22 -33.02 -6.22
N TYR A 419 -19.31 -32.14 -6.71
CA TYR A 419 -18.06 -31.82 -6.00
C TYR A 419 -18.30 -31.40 -4.54
N ARG A 420 -19.31 -30.53 -4.28
CA ARG A 420 -19.64 -30.10 -2.92
C ARG A 420 -19.95 -31.26 -1.99
N THR A 421 -20.80 -32.18 -2.42
CA THR A 421 -21.13 -33.39 -1.65
C THR A 421 -19.89 -34.25 -1.42
N LYS A 422 -19.03 -34.41 -2.43
CA LYS A 422 -17.80 -35.19 -2.33
C LYS A 422 -16.77 -34.55 -1.38
N VAL A 423 -16.65 -33.22 -1.40
CA VAL A 423 -15.79 -32.49 -0.48
C VAL A 423 -16.31 -32.59 0.95
N LEU A 424 -17.61 -32.34 1.17
CA LEU A 424 -18.24 -32.42 2.48
C LEU A 424 -18.18 -33.83 3.09
N ASP A 425 -18.23 -34.89 2.28
CA ASP A 425 -18.11 -36.30 2.73
C ASP A 425 -16.75 -36.60 3.39
N LEU A 426 -15.71 -35.88 3.04
CA LEU A 426 -14.37 -36.03 3.63
C LEU A 426 -14.28 -35.49 5.06
N PHE A 427 -15.08 -34.48 5.40
CA PHE A 427 -15.14 -33.95 6.77
C PHE A 427 -16.02 -34.87 7.65
N GLN A 428 -15.60 -35.12 8.89
CA GLN A 428 -16.32 -36.02 9.80
C GLN A 428 -17.71 -35.48 10.12
N ASP A 429 -17.93 -34.93 11.32
CA ASP A 429 -19.23 -34.37 11.70
C ASP A 429 -19.30 -32.84 11.45
N GLN A 430 -18.17 -32.19 11.14
CA GLN A 430 -18.05 -30.76 10.90
C GLN A 430 -18.80 -30.26 9.66
N TYR A 431 -19.05 -31.13 8.68
CA TYR A 431 -19.75 -30.76 7.43
C TYR A 431 -21.15 -30.18 7.66
N VAL A 432 -21.75 -30.39 8.82
CA VAL A 432 -23.11 -29.91 9.16
C VAL A 432 -23.14 -28.38 9.30
N GLU A 433 -22.12 -27.81 9.93
CA GLU A 433 -22.04 -26.37 10.18
C GLU A 433 -21.09 -25.63 9.22
N MET A 434 -20.43 -26.38 8.36
CA MET A 434 -19.39 -25.88 7.47
C MET A 434 -19.96 -24.94 6.41
N THR A 435 -19.20 -23.89 6.11
CA THR A 435 -19.42 -23.01 4.96
C THR A 435 -18.44 -23.41 3.85
N LEU A 436 -18.97 -23.90 2.72
CA LEU A 436 -18.19 -24.22 1.52
C LEU A 436 -18.51 -23.21 0.42
N ASP A 437 -17.48 -22.54 -0.13
CA ASP A 437 -17.61 -21.53 -1.18
C ASP A 437 -18.52 -20.33 -0.82
N GLY A 438 -18.53 -19.95 0.47
CA GLY A 438 -19.38 -18.88 0.99
C GLY A 438 -20.85 -19.28 1.18
N ILE A 439 -21.20 -20.55 1.00
CA ILE A 439 -22.57 -21.07 1.15
C ILE A 439 -22.58 -22.12 2.25
N LYS A 440 -23.40 -21.94 3.29
CA LYS A 440 -23.60 -22.93 4.33
C LYS A 440 -24.10 -24.26 3.76
N THR A 441 -23.72 -25.36 4.37
CA THR A 441 -24.21 -26.71 3.99
C THR A 441 -25.73 -26.78 4.13
N SER A 442 -26.41 -27.14 3.05
CA SER A 442 -27.86 -27.26 3.01
C SER A 442 -28.32 -28.61 3.58
N GLN A 443 -29.58 -28.69 4.07
CA GLN A 443 -30.13 -29.93 4.59
C GLN A 443 -30.09 -31.08 3.56
N LYS A 444 -30.28 -30.76 2.27
CA LYS A 444 -30.17 -31.77 1.18
C LYS A 444 -28.76 -32.34 1.03
N GLU A 445 -27.73 -31.53 1.22
CA GLU A 445 -26.33 -31.95 1.19
C GLU A 445 -26.01 -32.79 2.43
N ILE A 446 -26.50 -32.39 3.62
CA ILE A 446 -26.36 -33.15 4.86
C ILE A 446 -26.94 -34.58 4.69
N ASP A 447 -28.17 -34.68 4.18
CA ASP A 447 -28.84 -35.96 3.97
C ASP A 447 -28.08 -36.85 2.96
N LYS A 448 -27.59 -36.25 1.85
CA LYS A 448 -26.78 -36.99 0.86
C LYS A 448 -25.47 -37.51 1.47
N VAL A 449 -24.73 -36.67 2.21
CA VAL A 449 -23.48 -37.06 2.88
C VAL A 449 -23.73 -38.15 3.91
N ALA A 450 -24.80 -38.03 4.71
CA ALA A 450 -25.18 -39.06 5.68
C ALA A 450 -25.43 -40.43 5.02
N ILE A 451 -26.14 -40.44 3.88
CA ILE A 451 -26.39 -41.68 3.10
C ILE A 451 -25.06 -42.26 2.57
N LEU A 452 -24.16 -41.44 2.02
CA LEU A 452 -22.85 -41.87 1.52
C LEU A 452 -22.02 -42.52 2.62
N LYS A 453 -21.95 -41.88 3.79
CA LYS A 453 -21.24 -42.40 4.98
C LYS A 453 -21.84 -43.71 5.48
N ALA A 454 -23.18 -43.85 5.47
CA ALA A 454 -23.85 -45.11 5.84
C ALA A 454 -23.52 -46.25 4.86
N ILE A 455 -23.51 -45.97 3.55
CA ILE A 455 -23.13 -46.94 2.52
C ILE A 455 -21.66 -47.36 2.69
N GLN A 456 -20.75 -46.44 2.96
CA GLN A 456 -19.34 -46.75 3.16
C GLN A 456 -19.12 -47.61 4.41
N LYS A 457 -19.76 -47.28 5.54
CA LYS A 457 -19.72 -48.08 6.76
C LYS A 457 -20.25 -49.51 6.53
N ALA A 458 -21.31 -49.65 5.71
CA ALA A 458 -21.86 -50.95 5.38
C ALA A 458 -20.90 -51.79 4.49
N LYS A 459 -20.19 -51.18 3.57
CA LYS A 459 -19.16 -51.83 2.74
C LYS A 459 -17.97 -52.29 3.58
N ASP A 460 -17.45 -51.43 4.47
CA ASP A 460 -16.33 -51.74 5.35
C ASP A 460 -16.68 -52.85 6.37
N GLY A 461 -17.94 -52.86 6.85
CA GLY A 461 -18.45 -53.93 7.69
C GLY A 461 -18.54 -55.29 6.97
N LYS A 462 -18.84 -55.29 5.65
CA LYS A 462 -18.85 -56.52 4.84
C LYS A 462 -17.43 -57.03 4.56
N THR A 463 -16.48 -56.16 4.27
CA THR A 463 -15.07 -56.53 4.03
C THR A 463 -14.41 -57.08 5.29
N LYS A 464 -14.67 -56.51 6.47
CA LYS A 464 -14.19 -57.06 7.76
C LYS A 464 -14.78 -58.43 8.05
N LYS A 465 -16.08 -58.70 7.74
CA LYS A 465 -16.70 -60.02 7.89
C LYS A 465 -16.18 -61.05 6.90
N LEU A 466 -15.76 -60.65 5.70
CA LEU A 466 -15.13 -61.57 4.73
C LEU A 466 -13.69 -61.90 5.11
N GLY A 467 -12.94 -60.95 5.69
CA GLY A 467 -11.58 -61.16 6.19
C GLY A 467 -11.49 -62.10 7.38
N MET A 468 -12.52 -62.14 8.24
CA MET A 468 -12.60 -63.03 9.39
C MET A 468 -13.02 -64.48 9.07
N ARG A 469 -13.39 -64.80 7.83
CA ARG A 469 -13.80 -66.19 7.43
C ARG A 469 -12.67 -66.99 6.79
N LYS A 470 -11.44 -66.55 6.75
CA LYS A 470 -10.29 -67.24 6.13
C LYS A 470 -9.25 -67.79 7.11
N ASP A 471 -9.52 -67.80 8.42
CA ASP A 471 -8.66 -68.48 9.37
C ASP A 471 -9.39 -69.69 9.99
N SER A 472 -9.47 -70.80 9.24
CA SER A 472 -9.68 -72.15 9.78
C SER A 472 -8.34 -72.89 9.74
N PRO A 473 -7.92 -73.55 10.82
CA PRO A 473 -6.61 -74.13 10.94
C PRO A 473 -6.47 -75.43 10.15
N MET A 474 -5.64 -75.46 9.11
CA MET A 474 -5.16 -76.71 8.53
C MET A 474 -3.69 -76.94 8.87
N ARG A 475 -3.57 -77.95 9.71
CA ARG A 475 -2.44 -78.86 9.99
C ARG A 475 -1.09 -78.58 9.35
N LYS A 476 -0.13 -78.54 10.24
CA LYS A 476 1.30 -78.71 10.02
C LYS A 476 1.62 -79.95 9.13
N ARG A 477 2.44 -79.78 8.14
CA ARG A 477 3.45 -80.79 7.73
C ARG A 477 4.76 -80.06 7.40
N HIS A 478 5.83 -80.57 8.03
CA HIS A 478 7.24 -80.30 7.85
C HIS A 478 7.68 -80.59 6.40
N ASN A 479 8.60 -79.75 5.92
CA ASN A 479 9.99 -80.10 5.58
C ASN A 479 10.69 -78.87 4.95
N LEU A 480 11.70 -78.44 5.64
CA LEU A 480 13.13 -78.51 5.29
C LEU A 480 13.57 -77.80 3.99
N ALA A 481 14.24 -76.73 4.24
CA ALA A 481 15.58 -76.30 3.74
C ALA A 481 15.81 -76.28 2.23
N VAL A 482 16.34 -75.20 1.75
CA VAL A 482 17.71 -75.00 1.28
C VAL A 482 17.86 -73.67 0.55
N ASN A 483 18.70 -72.88 1.09
CA ASN A 483 19.74 -71.95 0.54
C ASN A 483 19.64 -71.29 -0.83
N GLN A 484 19.89 -70.02 -0.72
CA GLN A 484 21.00 -69.28 -1.39
C GLN A 484 20.80 -68.81 -2.83
N ALA A 485 20.91 -67.58 -2.92
CA ALA A 485 22.01 -66.80 -3.59
C ALA A 485 21.62 -66.13 -4.91
N ASP A 486 21.83 -64.87 -4.88
CA ASP A 486 22.64 -64.02 -5.78
C ASP A 486 22.10 -63.60 -7.17
N ILE A 487 22.15 -62.34 -7.30
CA ILE A 487 22.84 -61.58 -8.38
C ILE A 487 21.98 -61.05 -9.56
N ALA A 488 22.13 -59.73 -9.68
CA ALA A 488 22.26 -58.91 -10.88
C ALA A 488 21.04 -58.28 -11.56
N ASP A 489 21.03 -57.01 -11.44
CA ASP A 489 20.73 -56.03 -12.49
C ASP A 489 21.54 -56.36 -13.77
N PRO A 490 21.19 -55.99 -14.99
CA PRO A 490 20.76 -54.67 -15.39
C PRO A 490 19.91 -54.54 -16.70
N THR A 491 19.55 -53.29 -16.94
CA THR A 491 19.45 -52.59 -18.25
C THR A 491 18.14 -52.64 -19.07
N GLN A 492 17.67 -51.42 -19.18
CA GLN A 492 17.21 -50.71 -20.41
C GLN A 492 16.08 -51.33 -21.23
N ARG A 493 14.97 -50.61 -21.31
CA ARG A 493 14.57 -49.97 -22.57
C ARG A 493 13.47 -48.92 -22.41
N LYS A 494 13.76 -47.84 -23.09
CA LYS A 494 12.95 -46.67 -23.37
C LYS A 494 11.60 -47.04 -24.04
N SER A 495 10.55 -46.32 -23.70
CA SER A 495 9.64 -45.66 -24.67
C SER A 495 8.81 -44.62 -23.97
N SER A 496 9.15 -43.43 -24.22
CA SER A 496 8.42 -42.21 -24.52
C SER A 496 6.92 -42.34 -24.76
N LEU A 497 6.14 -41.60 -23.99
CA LEU A 497 5.09 -40.75 -24.55
C LEU A 497 4.73 -39.65 -23.51
N SER A 498 5.19 -38.50 -23.88
CA SER A 498 4.91 -37.19 -23.30
C SER A 498 3.46 -36.81 -23.58
N THR A 499 2.70 -36.42 -22.57
CA THR A 499 1.66 -35.41 -22.73
C THR A 499 1.81 -34.40 -21.62
N LYS A 500 2.59 -33.36 -21.96
CA LYS A 500 2.58 -32.08 -21.26
C LYS A 500 1.24 -31.40 -21.54
N SER A 501 0.35 -31.38 -20.59
CA SER A 501 -0.71 -30.38 -20.55
C SER A 501 -0.12 -29.11 -19.96
N VAL A 502 0.22 -28.20 -20.85
CA VAL A 502 0.68 -26.85 -20.51
C VAL A 502 -0.56 -26.02 -20.25
N CYS A 503 -0.83 -25.72 -19.00
CA CYS A 503 -1.72 -24.63 -18.63
C CYS A 503 -0.93 -23.32 -18.72
N SER A 504 -0.70 -22.84 -19.95
CA SER A 504 -0.22 -21.50 -20.19
C SER A 504 -1.43 -20.59 -20.43
N MET A 505 -1.92 -19.93 -19.42
CA MET A 505 -2.63 -18.69 -19.63
C MET A 505 -1.60 -17.59 -19.89
N ASN A 506 -1.35 -17.32 -21.15
CA ASN A 506 -0.71 -16.12 -21.64
C ASN A 506 -1.53 -14.90 -21.18
N SER A 507 -1.13 -14.24 -20.13
CA SER A 507 -1.44 -12.84 -19.93
C SER A 507 -0.33 -12.01 -20.58
N GLN A 508 -0.40 -11.85 -21.89
CA GLN A 508 0.23 -10.72 -22.56
C GLN A 508 -0.50 -9.45 -22.14
N TYR A 509 -0.02 -8.81 -21.10
CA TYR A 509 -0.29 -7.38 -20.91
C TYR A 509 0.71 -6.60 -21.75
N SER A 510 0.29 -6.30 -22.99
CA SER A 510 0.87 -5.21 -23.75
C SER A 510 0.61 -3.93 -22.96
N LEU A 511 1.67 -3.24 -22.62
CA LEU A 511 1.68 -1.85 -22.17
C LEU A 511 1.20 -0.97 -23.34
N THR A 512 -0.10 -0.78 -23.45
CA THR A 512 -0.69 0.36 -24.14
C THR A 512 -1.03 1.37 -23.06
N VAL A 513 -0.35 2.50 -23.11
CA VAL A 513 -0.67 3.71 -22.38
C VAL A 513 -2.07 4.15 -22.80
N PRO A 514 -3.07 4.21 -21.93
CA PRO A 514 -4.28 4.95 -22.21
C PRO A 514 -4.04 6.41 -21.84
N GLY A 515 -4.30 7.27 -22.83
CA GLY A 515 -4.54 8.67 -22.57
C GLY A 515 -5.78 8.84 -21.69
N ASP A 516 -5.74 9.94 -20.97
CA ASP A 516 -6.77 10.60 -20.19
C ASP A 516 -8.20 10.04 -20.32
N GLU A 517 -8.63 9.27 -19.30
CA GLU A 517 -10.01 9.25 -18.80
C GLU A 517 -9.95 9.05 -17.29
N ALA A 518 -9.81 10.16 -16.59
CA ALA A 518 -9.99 10.26 -15.15
C ALA A 518 -11.48 10.39 -14.84
N SER A 519 -12.17 9.29 -14.59
CA SER A 519 -13.40 9.26 -13.77
C SER A 519 -13.91 7.82 -13.66
N GLY A 520 -13.66 7.15 -12.54
CA GLY A 520 -14.32 5.88 -12.25
C GLY A 520 -13.65 4.90 -11.28
N MET A 521 -12.47 5.18 -10.74
CA MET A 521 -11.78 4.24 -9.86
C MET A 521 -11.83 4.55 -8.34
N ASP A 522 -12.34 5.69 -7.93
CA ASP A 522 -12.24 6.12 -6.52
C ASP A 522 -13.25 5.47 -5.56
N ASN A 523 -14.37 4.91 -6.05
CA ASN A 523 -15.41 4.41 -5.14
C ASN A 523 -15.12 3.04 -4.50
N ASN A 524 -14.29 2.18 -5.11
CA ASN A 524 -14.00 0.86 -4.54
C ASN A 524 -12.86 0.90 -3.52
N ASN A 525 -11.87 1.79 -3.69
CA ASN A 525 -10.78 1.94 -2.73
C ASN A 525 -11.23 2.64 -1.43
N ASN A 526 -12.14 3.62 -1.53
CA ASN A 526 -12.69 4.30 -0.36
C ASN A 526 -13.58 3.39 0.50
N ASN A 527 -14.35 2.48 -0.10
CA ASN A 527 -15.13 1.50 0.64
C ASN A 527 -14.23 0.48 1.38
N CYS A 528 -13.13 0.05 0.78
CA CYS A 528 -12.17 -0.86 1.42
C CYS A 528 -11.46 -0.16 2.60
N LEU A 529 -11.06 1.10 2.42
CA LEU A 529 -10.42 1.91 3.46
C LEU A 529 -11.36 2.15 4.64
N THR A 530 -12.63 2.50 4.38
CA THR A 530 -13.64 2.72 5.44
C THR A 530 -13.87 1.45 6.26
N HIS A 531 -13.94 0.28 5.61
CA HIS A 531 -14.05 -1.00 6.31
C HIS A 531 -12.81 -1.37 7.14
N GLN A 532 -11.61 -1.06 6.66
CA GLN A 532 -10.36 -1.29 7.39
C GLN A 532 -10.23 -0.37 8.60
N ILE A 533 -10.61 0.89 8.47
CA ILE A 533 -10.63 1.87 9.57
C ILE A 533 -11.70 1.50 10.60
N GLN A 534 -12.90 1.07 10.17
CA GLN A 534 -13.93 0.57 11.09
C GLN A 534 -13.48 -0.68 11.82
N ALA A 535 -12.81 -1.61 11.14
CA ALA A 535 -12.23 -2.80 11.76
C ALA A 535 -11.10 -2.45 12.73
N PHE A 536 -10.30 -1.42 12.44
CA PHE A 536 -9.28 -0.90 13.34
C PHE A 536 -9.89 -0.28 14.61
N ARG A 537 -10.99 0.50 14.46
CA ARG A 537 -11.72 1.14 15.57
C ARG A 537 -12.40 0.16 16.53
N LEU A 538 -12.84 -0.99 16.04
CA LEU A 538 -13.50 -2.01 16.88
C LEU A 538 -12.54 -2.82 17.76
N GLU A 539 -11.23 -2.68 17.53
CA GLU A 539 -10.20 -3.44 18.26
C GLU A 539 -9.28 -2.55 19.13
N ILE A 540 -9.44 -1.21 19.08
CA ILE A 540 -8.86 -0.26 20.05
C ILE A 540 -9.85 -0.04 21.18
#